data_76b3035895f9949b2a157ebe9f43f5c9
#
_entry.id   76b3035895f9949b2a157ebe9f43f5c9
#
_cell.length_a   1.000
_cell.length_b   1.000
_cell.length_c   1.000
_cell.angle_alpha   90.00
_cell.angle_beta   90.00
_cell.angle_gamma   90.00
#
_symmetry.space_group_name_H-M   'P 1'
#
loop_
_entity.id
_entity.type
_entity.pdbx_description
1 polymer ?
#
loop_
_entity_poly.entity_id
_entity_poly.type
_entity_poly.pdbx_seq_one_letter_code
_entity_poly.pdbx_strand_id
1 'polypeptide(L)'
;MKRFHVHVAVKDLGESVRFYSTMFGAPPAVQKPDYAKWMLDDPHVNFAISQRGGALGVNHLGVQAESDEELEAIHAKLRLADAEVVAEKGVHCCYATSDKYWVTDPQGVAWESFRSLGTVPFFGTEEPNEQASCGSTASSGCCTPDAQTRTEIATACCAPVRG
;
A
#
# COMPACT_ATOMS: atom_id res chain seq x y z
N MET A 1 -20.46 -4.79 -2.19
CA MET A 1 -20.63 -3.29 -2.11
C MET A 1 -19.27 -2.67 -2.00
N LYS A 2 -18.92 -1.74 -2.90
CA LYS A 2 -17.59 -1.10 -2.95
C LYS A 2 -17.32 -0.24 -1.71
N ARG A 3 -16.06 -0.22 -1.24
CA ARG A 3 -15.61 0.67 -0.17
C ARG A 3 -14.83 1.85 -0.75
N PHE A 4 -15.08 3.04 -0.26
CA PHE A 4 -14.16 4.15 -0.54
C PHE A 4 -12.82 3.85 0.15
N HIS A 5 -11.72 4.11 -0.53
CA HIS A 5 -10.38 3.90 0.02
C HIS A 5 -9.65 5.22 0.19
N VAL A 6 -9.00 5.35 1.35
CA VAL A 6 -8.12 6.48 1.67
C VAL A 6 -6.83 5.94 2.26
N HIS A 7 -5.69 6.34 1.71
CA HIS A 7 -4.39 6.06 2.31
C HIS A 7 -3.70 7.36 2.71
N VAL A 8 -3.26 7.42 3.96
CA VAL A 8 -2.57 8.59 4.54
C VAL A 8 -1.16 8.19 4.96
N ALA A 9 -0.16 8.93 4.47
CA ALA A 9 1.21 8.83 4.95
C ALA A 9 1.35 9.60 6.27
N VAL A 10 1.83 8.94 7.32
CA VAL A 10 1.94 9.50 8.67
C VAL A 10 3.37 9.48 9.17
N LYS A 11 3.71 10.45 10.02
CA LYS A 11 5.03 10.54 10.65
C LYS A 11 5.20 9.55 11.82
N ASP A 12 4.16 9.41 12.64
CA ASP A 12 4.13 8.52 13.80
C ASP A 12 2.88 7.64 13.72
N LEU A 13 3.11 6.34 13.56
CA LEU A 13 2.01 5.38 13.44
C LEU A 13 1.24 5.23 14.76
N GLY A 14 1.95 5.19 15.88
CA GLY A 14 1.32 4.98 17.19
C GLY A 14 0.43 6.15 17.59
N GLU A 15 0.87 7.38 17.36
CA GLU A 15 0.07 8.57 17.58
C GLU A 15 -1.15 8.59 16.65
N SER A 16 -0.95 8.28 15.37
CA SER A 16 -2.01 8.26 14.38
C SER A 16 -3.03 7.15 14.64
N VAL A 17 -2.60 5.97 15.08
CA VAL A 17 -3.50 4.88 15.48
C VAL A 17 -4.40 5.32 16.65
N ARG A 18 -3.84 5.96 17.67
CA ARG A 18 -4.64 6.49 18.79
C ARG A 18 -5.69 7.50 18.32
N PHE A 19 -5.27 8.45 17.47
CA PHE A 19 -6.15 9.48 16.93
C PHE A 19 -7.31 8.88 16.12
N TYR A 20 -6.98 8.05 15.11
CA TYR A 20 -8.00 7.49 14.21
C TYR A 20 -8.88 6.45 14.90
N SER A 21 -8.35 5.68 15.85
CA SER A 21 -9.18 4.75 16.64
C SER A 21 -10.19 5.48 17.50
N THR A 22 -9.81 6.65 18.06
CA THR A 22 -10.74 7.50 18.80
C THR A 22 -11.78 8.12 17.86
N MET A 23 -11.34 8.65 16.72
CA MET A 23 -12.22 9.28 15.73
C MET A 23 -13.26 8.31 15.17
N PHE A 24 -12.84 7.07 14.88
CA PHE A 24 -13.73 6.03 14.31
C PHE A 24 -14.47 5.21 15.35
N GLY A 25 -14.12 5.36 16.63
CA GLY A 25 -14.72 4.57 17.72
C GLY A 25 -14.37 3.08 17.66
N ALA A 26 -13.32 2.70 16.92
CA ALA A 26 -12.92 1.31 16.69
C ALA A 26 -11.40 1.18 16.53
N PRO A 27 -10.79 0.06 16.99
CA PRO A 27 -9.39 -0.23 16.71
C PRO A 27 -9.20 -0.58 15.23
N PRO A 28 -7.96 -0.52 14.70
CA PRO A 28 -7.68 -0.96 13.34
C PRO A 28 -7.94 -2.46 13.18
N ALA A 29 -8.52 -2.85 12.05
CA ALA A 29 -8.73 -4.25 11.67
C ALA A 29 -7.42 -4.98 11.35
N VAL A 30 -6.41 -4.23 10.89
CA VAL A 30 -5.04 -4.72 10.67
C VAL A 30 -4.07 -3.70 11.24
N GLN A 31 -3.10 -4.18 12.04
CA GLN A 31 -1.99 -3.35 12.53
C GLN A 31 -0.67 -4.10 12.37
N LYS A 32 0.31 -3.40 11.82
CA LYS A 32 1.69 -3.84 11.59
C LYS A 32 2.65 -2.78 12.13
N PRO A 33 3.96 -3.03 12.23
CA PRO A 33 4.91 -2.06 12.76
C PRO A 33 4.92 -0.70 12.03
N ASP A 34 4.54 -0.66 10.77
CA ASP A 34 4.61 0.49 9.87
C ASP A 34 3.30 0.79 9.13
N TYR A 35 2.21 0.08 9.46
CA TYR A 35 0.94 0.14 8.75
C TYR A 35 -0.24 -0.14 9.67
N ALA A 36 -1.36 0.56 9.48
CA ALA A 36 -2.63 0.21 10.10
C ALA A 36 -3.79 0.45 9.12
N LYS A 37 -4.85 -0.35 9.27
CA LYS A 37 -6.02 -0.28 8.38
C LYS A 37 -7.31 -0.49 9.17
N TRP A 38 -8.30 0.37 8.93
CA TRP A 38 -9.68 0.25 9.40
C TRP A 38 -10.58 -0.14 8.25
N MET A 39 -11.48 -1.08 8.51
CA MET A 39 -12.54 -1.49 7.59
C MET A 39 -13.86 -1.07 8.22
N LEU A 40 -14.32 0.14 7.90
CA LEU A 40 -15.52 0.73 8.50
C LEU A 40 -16.75 0.38 7.66
N ASP A 41 -17.89 0.12 8.32
CA ASP A 41 -19.14 -0.14 7.63
C ASP A 41 -20.03 1.11 7.54
N ASP A 42 -19.84 2.07 8.45
CA ASP A 42 -20.51 3.37 8.43
C ASP A 42 -19.52 4.47 8.85
N PRO A 43 -19.09 5.35 7.92
CA PRO A 43 -19.21 5.23 6.46
C PRO A 43 -18.48 3.99 5.91
N HIS A 44 -18.91 3.49 4.75
CA HIS A 44 -18.32 2.28 4.13
C HIS A 44 -16.94 2.58 3.52
N VAL A 45 -15.89 2.50 4.34
CA VAL A 45 -14.54 2.96 4.04
C VAL A 45 -13.49 1.93 4.43
N ASN A 46 -12.50 1.76 3.55
CA ASN A 46 -11.20 1.18 3.84
C ASN A 46 -10.23 2.35 4.07
N PHE A 47 -9.92 2.64 5.33
CA PHE A 47 -8.99 3.69 5.72
C PHE A 47 -7.66 3.08 6.14
N ALA A 48 -6.57 3.48 5.49
CA ALA A 48 -5.24 2.98 5.78
C ALA A 48 -4.26 4.12 6.10
N ILE A 49 -3.32 3.83 6.99
CA ILE A 49 -2.19 4.72 7.29
C ILE A 49 -0.88 3.95 7.24
N SER A 50 0.20 4.61 6.81
CA SER A 50 1.54 4.02 6.86
C SER A 50 2.63 5.05 7.12
N GLN A 51 3.76 4.58 7.68
CA GLN A 51 5.00 5.37 7.81
C GLN A 51 5.90 5.25 6.58
N ARG A 52 5.39 4.71 5.47
CA ARG A 52 6.18 4.46 4.26
C ARG A 52 5.89 5.48 3.18
N GLY A 53 6.98 5.99 2.60
CA GLY A 53 7.04 6.71 1.32
C GLY A 53 6.39 8.07 1.29
N GLY A 54 7.00 9.00 0.57
CA GLY A 54 6.40 10.23 0.10
C GLY A 54 6.12 11.32 1.13
N ALA A 55 5.40 12.32 0.68
CA ALA A 55 4.97 13.44 1.50
C ALA A 55 3.89 13.01 2.50
N LEU A 56 3.94 13.58 3.72
CA LEU A 56 2.92 13.36 4.74
C LEU A 56 1.56 13.90 4.28
N GLY A 57 0.50 13.24 4.72
CA GLY A 57 -0.89 13.57 4.38
C GLY A 57 -1.51 12.53 3.46
N VAL A 58 -2.54 12.91 2.72
CA VAL A 58 -3.24 11.99 1.80
C VAL A 58 -2.25 11.55 0.70
N ASN A 59 -1.96 10.26 0.67
CA ASN A 59 -1.09 9.64 -0.33
C ASN A 59 -1.87 9.33 -1.60
N HIS A 60 -2.99 8.65 -1.46
CA HIS A 60 -3.93 8.38 -2.57
C HIS A 60 -5.34 8.14 -2.05
N LEU A 61 -6.28 8.23 -2.96
CA LEU A 61 -7.68 7.85 -2.78
C LEU A 61 -7.97 6.61 -3.62
N GLY A 62 -9.15 6.00 -3.44
CA GLY A 62 -9.48 4.86 -4.26
C GLY A 62 -10.84 4.23 -3.99
N VAL A 63 -11.04 3.09 -4.65
CA VAL A 63 -12.24 2.27 -4.51
C VAL A 63 -11.83 0.81 -4.41
N GLN A 64 -12.15 0.17 -3.29
CA GLN A 64 -12.03 -1.26 -3.13
C GLN A 64 -13.27 -1.96 -3.68
N ALA A 65 -13.07 -2.84 -4.65
CA ALA A 65 -14.07 -3.74 -5.18
C ALA A 65 -14.10 -5.07 -4.41
N GLU A 66 -15.25 -5.72 -4.34
CA GLU A 66 -15.42 -7.03 -3.68
C GLU A 66 -15.33 -8.19 -4.69
N SER A 67 -15.50 -7.92 -6.00
CA SER A 67 -15.39 -8.93 -7.05
C SER A 67 -14.62 -8.42 -8.27
N ASP A 68 -14.20 -9.35 -9.14
CA ASP A 68 -13.52 -9.02 -10.40
C ASP A 68 -14.44 -8.23 -11.32
N GLU A 69 -15.74 -8.58 -11.37
CA GLU A 69 -16.73 -7.89 -12.18
C GLU A 69 -16.89 -6.43 -11.74
N GLU A 70 -16.87 -6.16 -10.42
CA GLU A 70 -16.91 -4.81 -9.89
C GLU A 70 -15.64 -4.02 -10.26
N LEU A 71 -14.46 -4.65 -10.18
CA LEU A 71 -13.18 -4.03 -10.55
C LEU A 71 -13.13 -3.72 -12.05
N GLU A 72 -13.51 -4.68 -12.90
CA GLU A 72 -13.53 -4.49 -14.35
C GLU A 72 -14.57 -3.44 -14.77
N ALA A 73 -15.72 -3.35 -14.09
CA ALA A 73 -16.70 -2.31 -14.34
C ALA A 73 -16.17 -0.90 -14.00
N ILE A 74 -15.29 -0.76 -12.98
CA ILE A 74 -14.60 0.49 -12.69
C ILE A 74 -13.60 0.78 -13.81
N HIS A 75 -12.78 -0.20 -14.20
CA HIS A 75 -11.77 -0.06 -15.26
C HIS A 75 -12.43 0.38 -16.59
N ALA A 76 -13.55 -0.23 -16.95
CA ALA A 76 -14.29 0.15 -18.16
C ALA A 76 -14.73 1.63 -18.15
N LYS A 77 -15.11 2.16 -16.98
CA LYS A 77 -15.46 3.58 -16.83
C LYS A 77 -14.23 4.49 -16.91
N LEU A 78 -13.09 4.09 -16.29
CA LEU A 78 -11.86 4.86 -16.34
C LEU A 78 -11.34 5.01 -17.77
N ARG A 79 -11.49 3.99 -18.61
CA ARG A 79 -11.13 4.04 -20.02
C ARG A 79 -11.96 5.06 -20.83
N LEU A 80 -13.19 5.37 -20.40
CA LEU A 80 -14.02 6.40 -21.02
C LEU A 80 -13.66 7.82 -20.57
N ALA A 81 -12.86 7.96 -19.54
CA ALA A 81 -12.44 9.26 -18.99
C ALA A 81 -11.16 9.83 -19.65
N ASP A 82 -10.66 9.21 -20.73
CA ASP A 82 -9.41 9.57 -21.42
C ASP A 82 -8.19 9.67 -20.47
N ALA A 83 -8.22 8.95 -19.38
CA ALA A 83 -7.12 8.90 -18.41
C ALA A 83 -6.18 7.74 -18.72
N GLU A 84 -4.89 7.96 -18.56
CA GLU A 84 -3.91 6.88 -18.62
C GLU A 84 -4.11 5.95 -17.40
N VAL A 85 -4.45 4.70 -17.68
CA VAL A 85 -4.70 3.68 -16.66
C VAL A 85 -3.54 2.71 -16.60
N VAL A 86 -2.88 2.61 -15.44
CA VAL A 86 -1.84 1.62 -15.18
C VAL A 86 -2.46 0.42 -14.47
N ALA A 87 -2.32 -0.77 -15.06
CA ALA A 87 -2.83 -2.01 -14.51
C ALA A 87 -1.73 -2.80 -13.80
N GLU A 88 -2.00 -3.27 -12.60
CA GLU A 88 -1.14 -4.15 -11.82
C GLU A 88 -1.94 -5.38 -11.38
N LYS A 89 -1.49 -6.58 -11.73
CA LYS A 89 -2.18 -7.84 -11.44
C LYS A 89 -1.35 -8.71 -10.48
N GLY A 90 -2.00 -9.26 -9.46
CA GLY A 90 -1.37 -10.14 -8.49
C GLY A 90 -0.24 -9.50 -7.68
N VAL A 91 -0.23 -8.17 -7.55
CA VAL A 91 0.87 -7.47 -6.86
C VAL A 91 0.74 -7.58 -5.35
N HIS A 92 1.90 -7.72 -4.69
CA HIS A 92 2.02 -7.71 -3.24
C HIS A 92 2.29 -6.28 -2.77
N CYS A 93 1.33 -5.68 -2.06
CA CYS A 93 1.48 -4.35 -1.50
C CYS A 93 0.63 -4.22 -0.23
N CYS A 94 1.14 -3.46 0.74
CA CYS A 94 0.38 -3.12 1.95
C CYS A 94 -0.15 -4.34 2.71
N TYR A 95 0.67 -5.39 2.81
CA TYR A 95 0.34 -6.67 3.44
C TYR A 95 -0.82 -7.43 2.77
N ALA A 96 -1.07 -7.15 1.50
CA ALA A 96 -2.09 -7.83 0.71
C ALA A 96 -1.60 -8.14 -0.70
N THR A 97 -2.15 -9.21 -1.28
CA THR A 97 -2.10 -9.45 -2.73
C THR A 97 -3.34 -8.84 -3.34
N SER A 98 -3.20 -8.11 -4.44
CA SER A 98 -4.32 -7.43 -5.08
C SER A 98 -4.15 -7.28 -6.58
N ASP A 99 -5.27 -7.22 -7.28
CA ASP A 99 -5.39 -6.70 -8.62
C ASP A 99 -5.83 -5.25 -8.52
N LYS A 100 -5.21 -4.37 -9.31
CA LYS A 100 -5.47 -2.94 -9.21
C LYS A 100 -5.28 -2.19 -10.51
N TYR A 101 -5.96 -1.04 -10.59
CA TYR A 101 -5.83 -0.04 -11.63
C TYR A 101 -5.55 1.31 -11.00
N TRP A 102 -4.49 1.95 -11.46
CA TRP A 102 -4.11 3.30 -11.07
C TRP A 102 -4.50 4.31 -12.13
N VAL A 103 -4.97 5.46 -11.69
CA VAL A 103 -5.23 6.62 -12.53
C VAL A 103 -4.93 7.90 -11.74
N THR A 104 -4.51 8.94 -12.45
CA THR A 104 -4.31 10.27 -11.84
C THR A 104 -5.43 11.19 -12.29
N ASP A 105 -6.06 11.88 -11.35
CA ASP A 105 -7.10 12.85 -11.68
C ASP A 105 -6.51 14.16 -12.27
N PRO A 106 -7.34 15.05 -12.83
CA PRO A 106 -6.85 16.31 -13.42
C PRO A 106 -6.09 17.24 -12.45
N GLN A 107 -6.23 17.06 -11.13
CA GLN A 107 -5.52 17.80 -10.10
C GLN A 107 -4.24 17.11 -9.64
N GLY A 108 -3.95 15.93 -10.18
CA GLY A 108 -2.76 15.16 -9.87
C GLY A 108 -2.90 14.27 -8.64
N VAL A 109 -4.12 14.01 -8.16
CA VAL A 109 -4.37 13.03 -7.09
C VAL A 109 -4.35 11.63 -7.68
N ALA A 110 -3.57 10.75 -7.08
CA ALA A 110 -3.56 9.33 -7.46
C ALA A 110 -4.83 8.63 -6.94
N TRP A 111 -5.44 7.81 -7.79
CA TRP A 111 -6.60 6.98 -7.49
C TRP A 111 -6.30 5.52 -7.77
N GLU A 112 -6.54 4.67 -6.75
CA GLU A 112 -6.39 3.23 -6.81
C GLU A 112 -7.76 2.56 -6.86
N SER A 113 -8.04 1.79 -7.89
CA SER A 113 -9.17 0.86 -7.89
C SER A 113 -8.64 -0.55 -7.75
N PHE A 114 -9.04 -1.28 -6.73
CA PHE A 114 -8.43 -2.57 -6.43
C PHE A 114 -9.39 -3.58 -5.86
N ARG A 115 -9.01 -4.86 -5.99
CA ARG A 115 -9.60 -5.99 -5.29
C ARG A 115 -8.51 -6.73 -4.53
N SER A 116 -8.72 -6.97 -3.23
CA SER A 116 -7.83 -7.79 -2.42
C SER A 116 -8.06 -9.28 -2.70
N LEU A 117 -7.00 -10.01 -3.02
CA LEU A 117 -7.02 -11.45 -3.29
C LEU A 117 -6.63 -12.27 -2.06
N GLY A 118 -5.83 -11.69 -1.16
CA GLY A 118 -5.35 -12.35 0.05
C GLY A 118 -4.46 -11.45 0.88
N THR A 119 -4.00 -11.97 2.02
CA THR A 119 -3.04 -11.29 2.90
C THR A 119 -1.66 -11.90 2.75
N VAL A 120 -0.61 -11.05 2.80
CA VAL A 120 0.80 -11.47 2.81
C VAL A 120 1.49 -10.91 4.05
N PRO A 121 2.57 -11.56 4.57
CA PRO A 121 3.23 -11.14 5.81
C PRO A 121 4.14 -9.91 5.66
N PHE A 122 4.39 -9.45 4.43
CA PHE A 122 5.33 -8.37 4.10
C PHE A 122 4.63 -7.21 3.37
N PHE A 123 5.29 -6.05 3.36
CA PHE A 123 4.76 -4.80 2.78
C PHE A 123 5.26 -4.60 1.37
N GLY A 124 5.40 -5.23 0.48
CA GLY A 124 5.90 -4.95 -0.87
C GLY A 124 6.15 -6.22 -1.66
N THR A 125 6.87 -6.08 -2.76
CA THR A 125 7.19 -7.20 -3.65
C THR A 125 8.36 -8.06 -3.16
N GLU A 126 9.09 -7.63 -2.14
CA GLU A 126 10.22 -8.40 -1.60
C GLU A 126 9.71 -9.42 -0.59
N GLU A 127 9.73 -10.70 -0.97
CA GLU A 127 9.69 -11.79 0.01
C GLU A 127 10.91 -11.66 0.94
N PRO A 128 10.77 -11.86 2.27
CA PRO A 128 11.93 -11.97 3.14
C PRO A 128 12.82 -13.10 2.60
N ASN A 129 14.06 -12.75 2.23
CA ASN A 129 15.04 -13.73 1.76
C ASN A 129 15.32 -14.74 2.90
N GLU A 130 14.73 -15.91 2.86
CA GLU A 130 14.94 -17.00 3.84
C GLU A 130 16.35 -17.60 3.77
N GLN A 131 17.29 -17.02 3.05
CA GLN A 131 18.67 -17.50 2.91
C GLN A 131 19.69 -16.70 3.71
N ALA A 132 19.33 -16.21 4.90
CA ALA A 132 20.31 -15.78 5.89
C ALA A 132 20.32 -16.72 7.11
N SER A 133 20.30 -18.04 6.88
CA SER A 133 20.74 -19.01 7.86
C SER A 133 22.27 -19.01 7.88
N CYS A 134 22.88 -18.17 8.69
CA CYS A 134 24.29 -18.29 9.04
C CYS A 134 24.51 -19.60 9.79
N GLY A 135 24.92 -20.62 9.05
CA GLY A 135 25.51 -21.83 9.62
C GLY A 135 26.79 -21.44 10.38
N SER A 136 26.80 -21.75 11.67
CA SER A 136 27.92 -21.58 12.56
C SER A 136 29.09 -22.48 12.13
N THR A 137 30.11 -21.92 11.49
CA THR A 137 31.49 -22.40 11.61
C THR A 137 32.43 -21.22 11.56
N ALA A 138 33.23 -21.10 12.60
CA ALA A 138 34.19 -20.06 12.82
C ALA A 138 35.28 -20.03 11.75
N SER A 139 35.49 -18.87 11.10
CA SER A 139 36.83 -18.35 10.82
C SER A 139 36.76 -16.89 10.40
N SER A 140 37.66 -16.11 10.96
CA SER A 140 37.87 -14.68 10.86
C SER A 140 37.97 -14.15 9.43
N GLY A 141 37.20 -13.07 9.14
CA GLY A 141 37.34 -12.28 7.93
C GLY A 141 36.34 -11.13 7.92
N CYS A 142 36.80 -9.92 8.35
CA CYS A 142 36.02 -8.70 8.26
C CYS A 142 35.63 -8.39 6.83
N CYS A 143 34.35 -8.33 6.53
CA CYS A 143 33.84 -7.60 5.38
C CYS A 143 33.13 -6.34 5.89
N THR A 144 33.78 -5.19 5.75
CA THR A 144 33.15 -3.89 5.86
C THR A 144 32.23 -3.69 4.66
N PRO A 145 30.96 -3.33 4.83
CA PRO A 145 30.13 -2.94 3.69
C PRO A 145 30.51 -1.52 3.27
N ASP A 146 30.88 -1.39 2.01
CA ASP A 146 31.14 -0.12 1.35
C ASP A 146 29.83 0.70 1.27
N ALA A 147 29.88 1.92 1.80
CA ALA A 147 28.71 2.80 1.98
C ALA A 147 28.49 3.68 0.75
N GLN A 148 28.35 3.10 -0.43
CA GLN A 148 27.99 3.84 -1.63
C GLN A 148 27.28 2.93 -2.64
N THR A 149 26.01 2.77 -2.50
CA THR A 149 24.99 2.52 -3.56
C THR A 149 23.67 2.03 -2.91
N ARG A 150 23.01 2.91 -2.20
CA ARG A 150 21.63 2.67 -1.73
C ARG A 150 20.81 3.94 -1.77
N THR A 151 20.64 4.47 -2.98
CA THR A 151 19.61 5.48 -3.24
C THR A 151 19.00 5.09 -4.60
N GLU A 152 17.74 4.75 -4.58
CA GLU A 152 16.85 4.43 -5.69
C GLU A 152 16.36 2.97 -5.77
N ILE A 153 15.53 2.51 -4.84
CA ILE A 153 14.51 1.46 -5.13
C ILE A 153 13.48 1.37 -3.97
N ALA A 154 13.07 2.47 -3.37
CA ALA A 154 12.04 2.43 -2.33
C ALA A 154 10.77 3.25 -2.66
N THR A 155 10.55 3.61 -3.93
CA THR A 155 9.50 4.58 -4.29
C THR A 155 8.38 4.00 -5.16
N ALA A 156 8.34 2.70 -5.41
CA ALA A 156 7.47 2.15 -6.45
C ALA A 156 6.25 1.34 -5.99
N CYS A 157 5.90 1.30 -4.71
CA CYS A 157 4.79 0.43 -4.27
C CYS A 157 3.45 1.11 -4.06
N CYS A 158 3.32 2.44 -4.14
CA CYS A 158 2.06 3.09 -3.73
C CYS A 158 1.59 4.29 -4.55
N ALA A 159 2.25 4.65 -5.67
CA ALA A 159 1.72 5.64 -6.61
C ALA A 159 2.48 5.59 -7.95
N PRO A 160 1.87 5.92 -9.09
CA PRO A 160 2.59 6.07 -10.36
C PRO A 160 3.63 7.18 -10.25
N VAL A 161 4.85 6.89 -10.71
CA VAL A 161 5.94 7.87 -10.80
C VAL A 161 5.53 8.94 -11.78
N ARG A 162 5.56 10.20 -11.38
CA ARG A 162 5.34 11.34 -12.27
C ARG A 162 6.52 11.44 -13.25
N GLY A 163 6.24 11.34 -14.54
CA GLY A 163 7.11 11.81 -15.61
C GLY A 163 7.00 13.33 -15.75
#